data_6ed0d958dd47e23fe3a09d7f1feb5abc
#
_entry.id   6ed0d958dd47e23fe3a09d7f1feb5abc
#
_cell.length_a   1.000
_cell.length_b   1.000
_cell.length_c   1.000
_cell.angle_alpha   90.00
_cell.angle_beta   90.00
_cell.angle_gamma   90.00
#
_symmetry.space_group_name_H-M   'P 1'
#
loop_
_entity.id
_entity.type
_entity.pdbx_description
1 polymer ?
#
loop_
_entity_poly.entity_id
_entity_poly.type
_entity_poly.pdbx_seq_one_letter_code
_entity_poly.pdbx_strand_id
1 'polypeptide(L)'
;MVFKKSVTGIALGATLLGAGFTSAFAANETLRSLAEERGRYIGAILNSEWFGGGWGASLEPEFEQIHKVQFNAVVAENEMKFDATEPSENKFSYDKGDKMVKYAQENGMRVRGHALAWHSQVPSWVNSYSGQKDKLLAILKNHIENVVGHWKGQVAEWDVVNEAVNDNNPHGWRSSGSVWYEGIGPEFLDSAFVWAHAADPDAELCYNDYAIEWGLGNGSKAGFVLEQVKRWKQNGIPITCVGTQTHIEISHETTPQNVRAFAKALAELDVKLNITELDIGFPQGSANSLGAADYAKQGHLYRQFMDVFLEEPNMGEFVIWGLTDAHSWLDGQQGKTQGLLWDKNYKAKPAFDSVMASLKAHPADQVVSPYGKIIIDPPCEGECGDSTDAIKPTTIASNLSMSLTGRTLFIAGATAAKVEIFDMQGRPVFSAKNVKGSVDLKVTEGLYIVRVRDGSKNLTQKIAIK
;
A
#
# COMPACT_ATOMS: atom_id res chain seq x y z
N MET A 1 16.56 -36.44 83.68
CA MET A 1 17.71 -37.25 83.22
C MET A 1 17.83 -37.11 81.76
N VAL A 2 18.94 -36.51 81.37
CA VAL A 2 19.27 -35.96 80.06
C VAL A 2 19.87 -37.03 79.21
N PHE A 3 19.56 -37.06 77.93
CA PHE A 3 20.51 -37.51 76.89
C PHE A 3 20.45 -36.62 75.68
N LYS A 4 21.58 -35.91 75.47
CA LYS A 4 21.94 -35.25 74.22
C LYS A 4 22.32 -36.29 73.16
N LYS A 5 21.84 -36.16 71.94
CA LYS A 5 22.50 -36.78 70.78
C LYS A 5 22.81 -35.66 69.74
N SER A 6 24.09 -35.48 69.51
CA SER A 6 24.69 -34.75 68.42
C SER A 6 24.42 -35.49 67.11
N VAL A 7 24.01 -34.74 66.11
CA VAL A 7 24.04 -35.22 64.70
C VAL A 7 24.75 -34.16 63.88
N THR A 8 25.88 -34.62 63.34
CA THR A 8 26.76 -33.92 62.41
C THR A 8 26.05 -33.75 61.04
N GLY A 9 25.79 -32.55 60.61
CA GLY A 9 25.24 -32.28 59.31
C GLY A 9 26.36 -32.10 58.27
N ILE A 10 26.29 -32.90 57.21
CA ILE A 10 27.11 -32.78 55.99
C ILE A 10 26.42 -31.71 55.12
N ALA A 11 27.15 -30.62 54.85
CA ALA A 11 26.71 -29.61 53.89
C ALA A 11 27.00 -30.08 52.45
N LEU A 12 25.95 -30.38 51.70
CA LEU A 12 26.03 -30.60 50.27
C LEU A 12 25.84 -29.25 49.56
N GLY A 13 26.89 -28.69 48.98
CA GLY A 13 26.81 -27.48 48.17
C GLY A 13 26.08 -27.77 46.87
N ALA A 14 24.89 -27.27 46.70
CA ALA A 14 24.18 -27.24 45.42
C ALA A 14 24.54 -25.97 44.71
N THR A 15 25.39 -26.07 43.67
CA THR A 15 25.63 -24.99 42.70
C THR A 15 24.38 -24.85 41.83
N LEU A 16 23.55 -23.85 42.09
CA LEU A 16 22.50 -23.44 41.20
C LEU A 16 23.13 -22.74 40.00
N LEU A 17 23.24 -23.47 38.90
CA LEU A 17 23.37 -22.88 37.55
C LEU A 17 22.08 -22.12 37.26
N GLY A 18 22.13 -20.80 37.40
CA GLY A 18 21.09 -19.90 36.96
C GLY A 18 21.00 -19.94 35.45
N ALA A 19 20.14 -20.77 34.90
CA ALA A 19 19.63 -20.61 33.55
C ALA A 19 18.82 -19.31 33.52
N GLY A 20 19.44 -18.24 33.08
CA GLY A 20 18.75 -17.01 32.75
C GLY A 20 17.78 -17.29 31.62
N PHE A 21 16.51 -17.54 31.96
CA PHE A 21 15.43 -17.37 31.01
C PHE A 21 15.30 -15.89 30.72
N THR A 22 15.97 -15.40 29.68
CA THR A 22 15.54 -14.20 28.98
C THR A 22 14.17 -14.57 28.40
N SER A 23 13.11 -14.26 29.09
CA SER A 23 11.79 -14.12 28.49
C SER A 23 11.94 -13.00 27.47
N ALA A 24 12.17 -13.35 26.21
CA ALA A 24 11.86 -12.49 25.11
C ALA A 24 10.37 -12.14 25.32
N PHE A 25 10.09 -10.89 25.68
CA PHE A 25 8.74 -10.39 25.58
C PHE A 25 8.34 -10.62 24.13
N ALA A 26 7.41 -11.54 23.89
CA ALA A 26 6.79 -11.68 22.58
C ALA A 26 6.23 -10.29 22.27
N ALA A 27 6.80 -9.63 21.28
CA ALA A 27 6.26 -8.39 20.76
C ALA A 27 4.79 -8.67 20.48
N ASN A 28 3.89 -7.84 20.99
CA ASN A 28 2.46 -8.02 20.76
C ASN A 28 2.24 -8.06 19.25
N GLU A 29 1.82 -9.20 18.72
CA GLU A 29 1.52 -9.36 17.29
C GLU A 29 0.41 -8.39 16.90
N THR A 30 0.62 -7.63 15.83
CA THR A 30 -0.30 -6.64 15.29
C THR A 30 -0.63 -6.99 13.84
N LEU A 31 -1.69 -6.39 13.26
CA LEU A 31 -1.96 -6.53 11.83
C LEU A 31 -0.71 -6.14 11.02
N ARG A 32 -0.09 -5.02 11.40
CA ARG A 32 1.13 -4.49 10.80
C ARG A 32 2.26 -5.51 10.84
N SER A 33 2.69 -5.95 12.02
CA SER A 33 3.84 -6.84 12.16
C SER A 33 3.64 -8.16 11.40
N LEU A 34 2.44 -8.74 11.46
CA LEU A 34 2.13 -9.96 10.75
C LEU A 34 2.08 -9.76 9.22
N ALA A 35 1.61 -8.62 8.74
CA ALA A 35 1.62 -8.29 7.32
C ALA A 35 3.07 -8.08 6.81
N GLU A 36 3.90 -7.35 7.55
CA GLU A 36 5.30 -7.08 7.22
C GLU A 36 6.13 -8.36 7.10
N GLU A 37 5.97 -9.30 8.02
CA GLU A 37 6.61 -10.60 7.93
C GLU A 37 6.28 -11.36 6.64
N ARG A 38 5.09 -11.11 6.07
CA ARG A 38 4.57 -11.72 4.85
C ARG A 38 4.83 -10.88 3.60
N GLY A 39 5.55 -9.75 3.76
CA GLY A 39 5.83 -8.83 2.67
C GLY A 39 4.55 -8.16 2.12
N ARG A 40 3.56 -7.93 2.96
CA ARG A 40 2.26 -7.36 2.58
C ARG A 40 2.03 -6.00 3.23
N TYR A 41 1.27 -5.16 2.53
CA TYR A 41 0.81 -3.89 3.08
C TYR A 41 -0.65 -4.00 3.50
N ILE A 42 -0.93 -3.58 4.73
CA ILE A 42 -2.28 -3.45 5.27
C ILE A 42 -2.46 -2.00 5.71
N GLY A 43 -3.51 -1.35 5.24
CA GLY A 43 -3.69 0.09 5.38
C GLY A 43 -5.08 0.52 5.79
N ALA A 44 -5.18 1.78 6.17
CA ALA A 44 -6.44 2.49 6.37
C ALA A 44 -6.34 3.91 5.82
N ILE A 45 -7.50 4.53 5.57
CA ILE A 45 -7.54 5.95 5.19
C ILE A 45 -7.13 6.85 6.35
N LEU A 46 -6.62 8.02 5.99
CA LEU A 46 -6.35 9.12 6.89
C LEU A 46 -7.03 10.38 6.35
N ASN A 47 -7.76 11.08 7.21
CA ASN A 47 -8.47 12.31 6.89
C ASN A 47 -7.97 13.43 7.79
N SER A 48 -7.70 14.58 7.21
CA SER A 48 -7.21 15.74 7.96
C SER A 48 -8.16 16.28 9.02
N GLU A 49 -9.45 16.04 8.86
CA GLU A 49 -10.45 16.49 9.84
C GLU A 49 -10.35 15.73 11.16
N TRP A 50 -9.87 14.50 11.14
CA TRP A 50 -9.68 13.66 12.32
C TRP A 50 -8.48 14.07 13.19
N PHE A 51 -7.70 15.05 12.74
CA PHE A 51 -6.63 15.64 13.54
C PHE A 51 -7.13 16.63 14.60
N GLY A 52 -8.34 16.43 15.16
CA GLY A 52 -8.88 17.21 16.26
C GLY A 52 -9.44 18.58 15.88
N GLY A 53 -10.15 18.69 14.77
CA GLY A 53 -10.89 19.88 14.37
C GLY A 53 -10.16 20.86 13.46
N GLY A 54 -9.23 20.39 12.66
CA GLY A 54 -8.64 21.15 11.57
C GLY A 54 -7.12 21.10 11.48
N TRP A 55 -6.59 21.75 10.48
CA TRP A 55 -5.17 21.74 10.17
C TRP A 55 -4.35 22.35 11.30
N GLY A 56 -3.53 21.51 11.92
CA GLY A 56 -2.65 21.88 13.01
C GLY A 56 -3.04 21.34 14.37
N ALA A 57 -4.19 20.65 14.49
CA ALA A 57 -4.53 19.89 15.69
C ALA A 57 -3.88 18.49 15.66
N SER A 58 -3.78 17.85 16.82
CA SER A 58 -3.31 16.48 16.95
C SER A 58 -4.40 15.51 16.51
N LEU A 59 -4.01 14.33 15.97
CA LEU A 59 -4.91 13.17 15.82
C LEU A 59 -5.60 12.85 17.14
N GLU A 60 -6.81 12.31 17.09
CA GLU A 60 -7.43 11.70 18.25
C GLU A 60 -6.51 10.61 18.80
N PRO A 61 -6.18 10.62 20.10
CA PRO A 61 -5.15 9.71 20.64
C PRO A 61 -5.43 8.24 20.39
N GLU A 62 -6.68 7.80 20.48
CA GLU A 62 -7.10 6.43 20.25
C GLU A 62 -6.95 6.05 18.76
N PHE A 63 -7.36 6.94 17.87
CA PHE A 63 -7.20 6.75 16.43
C PHE A 63 -5.73 6.64 16.05
N GLU A 64 -4.94 7.63 16.50
CA GLU A 64 -3.51 7.69 16.21
C GLU A 64 -2.79 6.42 16.67
N GLN A 65 -3.06 5.97 17.90
CA GLN A 65 -2.42 4.78 18.47
C GLN A 65 -2.77 3.52 17.66
N ILE A 66 -4.04 3.32 17.33
CA ILE A 66 -4.46 2.16 16.55
C ILE A 66 -3.84 2.22 15.15
N HIS A 67 -3.92 3.39 14.49
CA HIS A 67 -3.43 3.54 13.13
C HIS A 67 -1.92 3.25 13.04
N LYS A 68 -1.09 3.82 13.93
CA LYS A 68 0.36 3.60 13.96
C LYS A 68 0.74 2.15 14.25
N VAL A 69 0.01 1.50 15.14
CA VAL A 69 0.35 0.14 15.61
C VAL A 69 -0.14 -0.94 14.66
N GLN A 70 -1.30 -0.74 14.02
CA GLN A 70 -1.96 -1.79 13.26
C GLN A 70 -1.72 -1.72 11.74
N PHE A 71 -1.26 -0.58 11.20
CA PHE A 71 -1.13 -0.39 9.76
C PHE A 71 0.28 -0.01 9.33
N ASN A 72 0.67 -0.46 8.12
CA ASN A 72 1.92 -0.10 7.45
C ASN A 72 1.69 0.55 6.08
N ALA A 73 0.45 0.89 5.76
CA ALA A 73 0.08 1.67 4.59
C ALA A 73 -1.01 2.69 4.94
N VAL A 74 -1.06 3.77 4.19
CA VAL A 74 -2.02 4.86 4.38
C VAL A 74 -2.43 5.44 3.04
N VAL A 75 -3.70 5.85 2.93
CA VAL A 75 -4.24 6.59 1.80
C VAL A 75 -4.96 7.85 2.30
N ALA A 76 -4.80 8.96 1.59
CA ALA A 76 -5.54 10.18 1.87
C ALA A 76 -6.99 10.04 1.40
N GLU A 77 -7.97 10.22 2.30
CA GLU A 77 -9.38 10.10 1.94
C GLU A 77 -9.80 11.18 0.92
N ASN A 78 -9.33 12.43 1.10
CA ASN A 78 -9.70 13.56 0.24
C ASN A 78 -8.53 14.47 -0.16
N GLU A 79 -7.45 14.51 0.60
CA GLU A 79 -6.42 15.55 0.58
C GLU A 79 -5.51 15.50 -0.65
N MET A 80 -5.53 14.41 -1.41
CA MET A 80 -4.77 14.25 -2.65
C MET A 80 -5.66 14.25 -3.91
N LYS A 81 -6.97 14.48 -3.77
CA LYS A 81 -7.91 14.59 -4.90
C LYS A 81 -7.72 15.92 -5.63
N PHE A 82 -8.25 16.01 -6.84
CA PHE A 82 -8.02 17.14 -7.74
C PHE A 82 -8.41 18.48 -7.13
N ASP A 83 -9.63 18.57 -6.57
CA ASP A 83 -10.13 19.81 -5.97
C ASP A 83 -9.34 20.26 -4.73
N ALA A 84 -8.73 19.32 -4.02
CA ALA A 84 -7.89 19.61 -2.87
C ALA A 84 -6.49 20.08 -3.27
N THR A 85 -5.92 19.49 -4.32
CA THR A 85 -4.53 19.74 -4.75
C THR A 85 -4.42 20.87 -5.75
N GLU A 86 -5.45 21.14 -6.56
CA GLU A 86 -5.49 22.27 -7.50
C GLU A 86 -6.85 23.00 -7.45
N PRO A 87 -7.17 23.68 -6.34
CA PRO A 87 -8.47 24.34 -6.13
C PRO A 87 -8.76 25.46 -7.14
N SER A 88 -7.75 26.01 -7.78
CA SER A 88 -7.85 27.02 -8.84
C SER A 88 -6.81 26.75 -9.90
N GLU A 89 -7.06 27.16 -11.14
CA GLU A 89 -6.16 26.90 -12.27
C GLU A 89 -4.71 27.35 -12.01
N ASN A 90 -3.78 26.42 -12.12
CA ASN A 90 -2.34 26.60 -11.87
C ASN A 90 -2.01 27.08 -10.42
N LYS A 91 -2.90 26.85 -9.46
CA LYS A 91 -2.65 27.15 -8.04
C LYS A 91 -2.75 25.86 -7.24
N PHE A 92 -1.59 25.29 -6.99
CA PHE A 92 -1.50 24.04 -6.24
C PHE A 92 -1.45 24.29 -4.73
N SER A 93 -2.05 23.37 -3.98
CA SER A 93 -2.11 23.37 -2.52
C SER A 93 -1.79 21.97 -2.01
N TYR A 94 -0.62 21.79 -1.44
CA TYR A 94 -0.14 20.48 -0.99
C TYR A 94 -0.10 20.33 0.54
N ASP A 95 -0.30 21.41 1.28
CA ASP A 95 -0.11 21.47 2.75
C ASP A 95 -0.82 20.32 3.48
N LYS A 96 -1.96 19.90 2.96
CA LYS A 96 -2.77 18.86 3.53
C LYS A 96 -2.16 17.47 3.27
N GLY A 97 -1.85 17.19 2.03
CA GLY A 97 -1.18 15.96 1.65
C GLY A 97 0.22 15.83 2.27
N ASP A 98 0.97 16.94 2.35
CA ASP A 98 2.32 16.96 2.95
C ASP A 98 2.31 16.53 4.41
N LYS A 99 1.31 16.96 5.19
CA LYS A 99 1.17 16.52 6.57
C LYS A 99 0.92 15.01 6.68
N MET A 100 0.13 14.47 5.77
CA MET A 100 -0.18 13.04 5.74
C MET A 100 1.02 12.22 5.27
N VAL A 101 1.73 12.68 4.24
CA VAL A 101 2.97 12.05 3.77
C VAL A 101 4.03 12.09 4.87
N LYS A 102 4.18 13.21 5.56
CA LYS A 102 5.09 13.33 6.71
C LYS A 102 4.71 12.34 7.82
N TYR A 103 3.43 12.27 8.19
CA TYR A 103 2.96 11.30 9.17
C TYR A 103 3.28 9.86 8.76
N ALA A 104 3.07 9.52 7.49
CA ALA A 104 3.39 8.20 6.97
C ALA A 104 4.89 7.89 7.07
N GLN A 105 5.74 8.84 6.69
CA GLN A 105 7.20 8.71 6.76
C GLN A 105 7.69 8.54 8.21
N GLU A 106 7.19 9.36 9.14
CA GLU A 106 7.53 9.28 10.56
C GLU A 106 7.12 7.94 11.20
N ASN A 107 6.13 7.26 10.62
CA ASN A 107 5.63 5.97 11.11
C ASN A 107 6.03 4.80 10.21
N GLY A 108 6.90 4.98 9.20
CA GLY A 108 7.36 3.92 8.30
C GLY A 108 6.22 3.27 7.52
N MET A 109 5.26 4.06 7.02
CA MET A 109 4.11 3.60 6.25
C MET A 109 4.28 3.87 4.77
N ARG A 110 3.82 2.94 3.92
CA ARG A 110 3.65 3.14 2.48
C ARG A 110 2.50 4.12 2.23
N VAL A 111 2.68 5.04 1.29
CA VAL A 111 1.64 6.00 0.89
C VAL A 111 1.06 5.60 -0.46
N ARG A 112 -0.27 5.51 -0.53
CA ARG A 112 -1.06 5.42 -1.75
C ARG A 112 -1.69 6.77 -2.04
N GLY A 113 -1.48 7.32 -3.23
CA GLY A 113 -2.07 8.57 -3.70
C GLY A 113 -3.42 8.33 -4.37
N HIS A 114 -4.45 9.08 -3.96
CA HIS A 114 -5.83 8.92 -4.45
C HIS A 114 -6.50 10.30 -4.63
N ALA A 115 -6.93 10.67 -5.83
CA ALA A 115 -6.72 10.09 -7.14
C ALA A 115 -6.41 11.22 -8.15
N LEU A 116 -5.68 10.90 -9.24
CA LEU A 116 -5.25 11.94 -10.20
C LEU A 116 -6.35 12.35 -11.18
N ALA A 117 -7.06 11.39 -11.78
CA ALA A 117 -8.15 11.65 -12.71
C ALA A 117 -9.42 10.91 -12.27
N TRP A 118 -10.42 11.66 -11.89
CA TRP A 118 -11.73 11.14 -11.48
C TRP A 118 -12.85 12.02 -12.04
N HIS A 119 -14.04 11.49 -12.22
CA HIS A 119 -15.20 12.25 -12.69
C HIS A 119 -15.83 13.11 -11.60
N SER A 120 -15.58 12.79 -10.33
CA SER A 120 -16.06 13.51 -9.15
C SER A 120 -14.95 14.37 -8.53
N GLN A 121 -15.30 15.27 -7.62
CA GLN A 121 -14.40 16.21 -6.94
C GLN A 121 -13.46 16.96 -7.91
N VAL A 122 -14.00 17.31 -9.09
CA VAL A 122 -13.35 18.16 -10.06
C VAL A 122 -13.75 19.62 -9.79
N PRO A 123 -12.79 20.56 -9.65
CA PRO A 123 -13.11 21.95 -9.39
C PRO A 123 -13.95 22.57 -10.51
N SER A 124 -14.83 23.49 -10.16
CA SER A 124 -15.75 24.12 -11.13
C SER A 124 -15.03 24.87 -12.26
N TRP A 125 -13.80 25.36 -12.00
CA TRP A 125 -13.00 26.04 -13.02
C TRP A 125 -12.61 25.07 -14.17
N VAL A 126 -12.36 23.78 -13.90
CA VAL A 126 -12.12 22.77 -14.94
C VAL A 126 -13.35 22.59 -15.83
N ASN A 127 -14.54 22.49 -15.21
CA ASN A 127 -15.80 22.32 -15.93
C ASN A 127 -16.11 23.50 -16.86
N SER A 128 -15.56 24.70 -16.60
CA SER A 128 -15.72 25.86 -17.48
C SER A 128 -15.07 25.68 -18.86
N TYR A 129 -14.17 24.70 -18.99
CA TYR A 129 -13.51 24.33 -20.26
C TYR A 129 -14.18 23.13 -20.94
N SER A 130 -15.39 22.73 -20.52
CA SER A 130 -16.14 21.65 -21.18
C SER A 130 -16.22 21.85 -22.69
N GLY A 131 -15.94 20.79 -23.46
CA GLY A 131 -15.89 20.81 -24.92
C GLY A 131 -14.60 21.41 -25.54
N GLN A 132 -13.65 21.90 -24.74
CA GLN A 132 -12.36 22.41 -25.22
C GLN A 132 -11.26 21.34 -25.06
N LYS A 133 -11.23 20.39 -25.96
CA LYS A 133 -10.37 19.20 -25.87
C LYS A 133 -8.91 19.50 -25.56
N ASP A 134 -8.26 20.32 -26.35
CA ASP A 134 -6.82 20.60 -26.20
C ASP A 134 -6.54 21.31 -24.85
N LYS A 135 -7.46 22.15 -24.40
CA LYS A 135 -7.36 22.82 -23.10
C LYS A 135 -7.49 21.82 -21.95
N LEU A 136 -8.47 20.93 -22.02
CA LEU A 136 -8.68 19.90 -20.99
C LEU A 136 -7.52 18.90 -20.94
N LEU A 137 -6.95 18.51 -22.09
CA LEU A 137 -5.72 17.71 -22.15
C LEU A 137 -4.55 18.42 -21.46
N ALA A 138 -4.37 19.71 -21.74
CA ALA A 138 -3.29 20.51 -21.13
C ALA A 138 -3.50 20.66 -19.61
N ILE A 139 -4.73 20.86 -19.14
CA ILE A 139 -5.07 20.94 -17.73
C ILE A 139 -4.77 19.62 -17.02
N LEU A 140 -5.27 18.50 -17.55
CA LEU A 140 -5.07 17.18 -16.92
C LEU A 140 -3.60 16.81 -16.87
N LYS A 141 -2.86 17.07 -17.94
CA LYS A 141 -1.42 16.87 -17.99
C LYS A 141 -0.69 17.68 -16.94
N ASN A 142 -0.95 18.99 -16.88
CA ASN A 142 -0.33 19.89 -15.92
C ASN A 142 -0.64 19.46 -14.47
N HIS A 143 -1.87 19.06 -14.20
CA HIS A 143 -2.27 18.54 -12.90
C HIS A 143 -1.45 17.31 -12.50
N ILE A 144 -1.44 16.28 -13.35
CA ILE A 144 -0.75 15.02 -13.08
C ILE A 144 0.76 15.25 -12.90
N GLU A 145 1.40 16.02 -13.79
CA GLU A 145 2.84 16.28 -13.71
C GLU A 145 3.23 17.03 -12.43
N ASN A 146 2.41 17.99 -11.98
CA ASN A 146 2.69 18.73 -10.75
C ASN A 146 2.40 17.90 -9.50
N VAL A 147 1.28 17.21 -9.43
CA VAL A 147 0.88 16.44 -8.23
C VAL A 147 1.80 15.25 -8.04
N VAL A 148 2.03 14.44 -9.06
CA VAL A 148 2.96 13.30 -8.98
C VAL A 148 4.39 13.78 -8.78
N GLY A 149 4.79 14.87 -9.45
CA GLY A 149 6.12 15.46 -9.31
C GLY A 149 6.40 15.98 -7.90
N HIS A 150 5.41 16.58 -7.24
CA HIS A 150 5.54 17.09 -5.87
C HIS A 150 5.87 15.97 -4.88
N TRP A 151 5.15 14.84 -4.96
CA TRP A 151 5.37 13.69 -4.07
C TRP A 151 6.23 12.59 -4.70
N LYS A 152 7.00 12.92 -5.75
CA LYS A 152 7.92 11.97 -6.37
C LYS A 152 8.80 11.30 -5.35
N GLY A 153 8.83 9.96 -5.40
CA GLY A 153 9.62 9.18 -4.46
C GLY A 153 9.01 9.03 -3.07
N GLN A 154 7.92 9.73 -2.73
CA GLN A 154 7.26 9.67 -1.43
C GLN A 154 5.94 8.91 -1.47
N VAL A 155 5.20 9.02 -2.57
CA VAL A 155 3.99 8.23 -2.85
C VAL A 155 4.41 7.01 -3.68
N ALA A 156 4.13 5.83 -3.18
CA ALA A 156 4.60 4.59 -3.77
C ALA A 156 3.67 4.05 -4.87
N GLU A 157 2.40 4.42 -4.84
CA GLU A 157 1.35 3.96 -5.75
C GLU A 157 0.33 5.07 -5.97
N TRP A 158 -0.14 5.26 -7.20
CA TRP A 158 -1.17 6.22 -7.56
C TRP A 158 -2.40 5.56 -8.17
N ASP A 159 -3.58 5.95 -7.72
CA ASP A 159 -4.81 5.81 -8.49
C ASP A 159 -4.79 6.85 -9.61
N VAL A 160 -4.24 6.46 -10.77
CA VAL A 160 -4.08 7.36 -11.91
C VAL A 160 -5.44 7.72 -12.50
N VAL A 161 -6.31 6.73 -12.63
CA VAL A 161 -7.71 6.92 -13.05
C VAL A 161 -8.63 6.17 -12.09
N ASN A 162 -9.63 6.90 -11.60
CA ASN A 162 -10.64 6.36 -10.69
C ASN A 162 -12.02 6.35 -11.34
N GLU A 163 -12.73 5.21 -11.28
CA GLU A 163 -14.16 5.05 -11.59
C GLU A 163 -14.57 5.49 -13.00
N ALA A 164 -13.78 5.13 -14.00
CA ALA A 164 -14.07 5.52 -15.37
C ALA A 164 -15.06 4.60 -16.11
N VAL A 165 -15.43 3.44 -15.56
CA VAL A 165 -16.45 2.57 -16.15
C VAL A 165 -17.86 3.09 -15.83
N ASN A 166 -18.75 2.98 -16.79
CA ASN A 166 -20.12 3.44 -16.67
C ASN A 166 -20.98 2.48 -15.83
N ASP A 167 -21.77 3.01 -14.88
CA ASP A 167 -22.60 2.19 -13.99
C ASP A 167 -23.83 1.59 -14.72
N ASN A 168 -24.36 2.33 -15.70
CA ASN A 168 -25.52 1.89 -16.49
C ASN A 168 -25.12 1.05 -17.71
N ASN A 169 -23.87 1.04 -18.07
CA ASN A 169 -23.27 0.20 -19.10
C ASN A 169 -21.90 -0.31 -18.61
N PRO A 170 -21.88 -1.36 -17.81
CA PRO A 170 -20.65 -1.86 -17.18
C PRO A 170 -19.62 -2.41 -18.15
N HIS A 171 -19.96 -2.50 -19.46
CA HIS A 171 -19.06 -2.88 -20.55
C HIS A 171 -18.72 -1.68 -21.44
N GLY A 172 -18.52 -0.51 -20.84
CA GLY A 172 -18.16 0.72 -21.52
C GLY A 172 -17.69 1.80 -20.56
N TRP A 173 -16.97 2.78 -21.10
CA TRP A 173 -16.51 3.91 -20.32
C TRP A 173 -17.68 4.86 -19.94
N ARG A 174 -17.49 5.62 -18.87
CA ARG A 174 -18.40 6.69 -18.41
C ARG A 174 -18.37 7.85 -19.40
N SER A 175 -19.22 7.76 -20.41
CA SER A 175 -19.33 8.73 -21.50
C SER A 175 -20.19 9.96 -21.16
N SER A 176 -20.79 10.00 -19.98
CA SER A 176 -21.54 11.14 -19.45
C SER A 176 -21.26 11.36 -17.97
N GLY A 177 -21.28 12.61 -17.52
CA GLY A 177 -20.95 13.00 -16.15
C GLY A 177 -19.47 12.99 -15.84
N SER A 178 -18.60 12.92 -16.86
CA SER A 178 -17.16 13.04 -16.74
C SER A 178 -16.64 14.11 -17.70
N VAL A 179 -16.20 15.24 -17.16
CA VAL A 179 -15.64 16.33 -17.98
C VAL A 179 -14.47 15.84 -18.85
N TRP A 180 -13.72 14.87 -18.34
CA TRP A 180 -12.58 14.28 -19.06
C TRP A 180 -13.03 13.49 -20.28
N TYR A 181 -14.00 12.58 -20.10
CA TYR A 181 -14.49 11.79 -21.22
C TYR A 181 -15.28 12.62 -22.22
N GLU A 182 -16.21 13.48 -21.74
CA GLU A 182 -17.03 14.31 -22.61
C GLU A 182 -16.20 15.33 -23.40
N GLY A 183 -15.17 15.87 -22.78
CA GLY A 183 -14.33 16.90 -23.41
C GLY A 183 -13.16 16.38 -24.19
N ILE A 184 -12.59 15.23 -23.80
CA ILE A 184 -11.37 14.69 -24.43
C ILE A 184 -11.70 13.42 -25.24
N GLY A 185 -12.51 12.51 -24.70
CA GLY A 185 -12.68 11.16 -25.19
C GLY A 185 -11.85 10.14 -24.41
N PRO A 186 -11.89 8.85 -24.79
CA PRO A 186 -11.22 7.78 -24.04
C PRO A 186 -9.69 7.90 -23.97
N GLU A 187 -9.06 8.71 -24.81
CA GLU A 187 -7.62 8.90 -24.82
C GLU A 187 -7.08 9.58 -23.55
N PHE A 188 -7.94 10.22 -22.73
CA PHE A 188 -7.48 10.77 -21.46
C PHE A 188 -6.94 9.69 -20.51
N LEU A 189 -7.50 8.48 -20.60
CA LEU A 189 -7.10 7.33 -19.78
C LEU A 189 -5.63 6.95 -20.08
N ASP A 190 -5.34 6.69 -21.35
CA ASP A 190 -4.00 6.30 -21.79
C ASP A 190 -2.98 7.41 -21.48
N SER A 191 -3.37 8.66 -21.75
CA SER A 191 -2.52 9.84 -21.52
C SER A 191 -2.19 10.04 -20.05
N ALA A 192 -3.16 9.84 -19.14
CA ALA A 192 -2.97 9.98 -17.70
C ALA A 192 -1.88 9.03 -17.19
N PHE A 193 -1.91 7.75 -17.58
CA PHE A 193 -0.89 6.78 -17.21
C PHE A 193 0.50 7.17 -17.75
N VAL A 194 0.58 7.62 -18.99
CA VAL A 194 1.85 8.05 -19.61
C VAL A 194 2.45 9.24 -18.87
N TRP A 195 1.63 10.24 -18.54
CA TRP A 195 2.10 11.43 -17.82
C TRP A 195 2.50 11.13 -16.37
N ALA A 196 1.72 10.29 -15.67
CA ALA A 196 2.05 9.87 -14.31
C ALA A 196 3.38 9.11 -14.26
N HIS A 197 3.61 8.18 -15.21
CA HIS A 197 4.87 7.46 -15.31
C HIS A 197 6.05 8.38 -15.67
N ALA A 198 5.85 9.37 -16.53
CA ALA A 198 6.89 10.33 -16.86
C ALA A 198 7.27 11.21 -15.66
N ALA A 199 6.31 11.56 -14.80
CA ALA A 199 6.54 12.35 -13.60
C ALA A 199 7.26 11.54 -12.51
N ASP A 200 6.82 10.30 -12.22
CA ASP A 200 7.49 9.35 -11.31
C ASP A 200 7.55 7.94 -11.91
N PRO A 201 8.65 7.57 -12.56
CA PRO A 201 8.82 6.24 -13.16
C PRO A 201 8.88 5.08 -12.16
N ASP A 202 9.10 5.37 -10.88
CA ASP A 202 9.25 4.36 -9.83
C ASP A 202 7.91 4.10 -9.08
N ALA A 203 6.92 4.95 -9.23
CA ALA A 203 5.60 4.76 -8.64
C ALA A 203 4.79 3.68 -9.36
N GLU A 204 4.02 2.91 -8.61
CA GLU A 204 3.03 2.00 -9.19
C GLU A 204 1.81 2.78 -9.67
N LEU A 205 1.25 2.37 -10.81
CA LEU A 205 0.18 3.09 -11.48
C LEU A 205 -1.05 2.21 -11.61
N CYS A 206 -2.11 2.56 -10.89
CA CYS A 206 -3.34 1.80 -10.78
C CYS A 206 -4.52 2.45 -11.53
N TYR A 207 -5.35 1.59 -12.07
CA TYR A 207 -6.75 1.88 -12.35
C TYR A 207 -7.58 1.42 -11.16
N ASN A 208 -8.39 2.28 -10.54
CA ASN A 208 -9.20 1.96 -9.36
C ASN A 208 -10.70 2.08 -9.66
N ASP A 209 -11.50 1.10 -9.22
CA ASP A 209 -12.94 1.15 -9.44
C ASP A 209 -13.71 0.29 -8.42
N TYR A 210 -14.99 0.61 -8.22
CA TYR A 210 -15.94 -0.20 -7.47
C TYR A 210 -16.73 -1.14 -8.40
N ALA A 211 -17.40 -2.11 -7.81
CA ALA A 211 -18.22 -3.11 -8.49
C ALA A 211 -17.43 -4.00 -9.49
N ILE A 212 -16.11 -3.96 -9.48
CA ILE A 212 -15.26 -4.91 -10.21
C ILE A 212 -14.96 -6.17 -9.39
N GLU A 213 -15.32 -6.18 -8.12
CA GLU A 213 -15.30 -7.34 -7.24
C GLU A 213 -16.44 -8.34 -7.50
N TRP A 214 -17.39 -8.02 -8.36
CA TRP A 214 -18.59 -8.85 -8.60
C TRP A 214 -18.34 -10.02 -9.55
N GLY A 215 -17.15 -10.10 -10.16
CA GLY A 215 -16.72 -11.25 -10.97
C GLY A 215 -16.59 -10.97 -12.47
N LEU A 216 -15.90 -11.88 -13.15
CA LEU A 216 -15.52 -11.80 -14.55
C LEU A 216 -16.62 -12.25 -15.54
N GLY A 217 -17.89 -12.17 -15.16
CA GLY A 217 -19.01 -12.53 -16.04
C GLY A 217 -19.02 -11.75 -17.35
N ASN A 218 -19.64 -12.32 -18.39
CA ASN A 218 -19.80 -11.63 -19.67
C ASN A 218 -20.61 -10.35 -19.51
N GLY A 219 -20.07 -9.22 -20.00
CA GLY A 219 -20.65 -7.89 -19.81
C GLY A 219 -20.50 -7.30 -18.40
N SER A 220 -19.68 -7.91 -17.55
CA SER A 220 -19.38 -7.38 -16.21
C SER A 220 -18.37 -6.24 -16.27
N LYS A 221 -18.41 -5.36 -15.26
CA LYS A 221 -17.46 -4.27 -15.08
C LYS A 221 -16.00 -4.79 -14.97
N ALA A 222 -15.79 -5.88 -14.19
CA ALA A 222 -14.49 -6.53 -14.08
C ALA A 222 -13.99 -7.11 -15.41
N GLY A 223 -14.88 -7.75 -16.19
CA GLY A 223 -14.55 -8.25 -17.51
C GLY A 223 -14.09 -7.16 -18.46
N PHE A 224 -14.80 -6.02 -18.48
CA PHE A 224 -14.43 -4.87 -19.28
C PHE A 224 -13.09 -4.27 -18.83
N VAL A 225 -12.86 -4.09 -17.52
CA VAL A 225 -11.56 -3.62 -17.00
C VAL A 225 -10.43 -4.55 -17.41
N LEU A 226 -10.62 -5.88 -17.31
CA LEU A 226 -9.62 -6.85 -17.76
C LEU A 226 -9.29 -6.72 -19.26
N GLU A 227 -10.30 -6.49 -20.11
CA GLU A 227 -10.09 -6.23 -21.53
C GLU A 227 -9.27 -4.95 -21.75
N GLN A 228 -9.56 -3.87 -21.00
CA GLN A 228 -8.80 -2.64 -21.10
C GLN A 228 -7.36 -2.80 -20.61
N VAL A 229 -7.13 -3.53 -19.51
CA VAL A 229 -5.78 -3.86 -19.04
C VAL A 229 -4.99 -4.61 -20.11
N LYS A 230 -5.60 -5.61 -20.79
CA LYS A 230 -4.97 -6.30 -21.92
C LYS A 230 -4.59 -5.33 -23.04
N ARG A 231 -5.49 -4.42 -23.41
CA ARG A 231 -5.25 -3.38 -24.42
C ARG A 231 -4.10 -2.46 -23.98
N TRP A 232 -4.10 -1.99 -22.75
CA TRP A 232 -3.05 -1.11 -22.21
C TRP A 232 -1.68 -1.80 -22.25
N LYS A 233 -1.58 -3.04 -21.77
CA LYS A 233 -0.32 -3.80 -21.83
C LYS A 233 0.16 -4.01 -23.27
N GLN A 234 -0.73 -4.34 -24.22
CA GLN A 234 -0.41 -4.49 -25.64
C GLN A 234 0.10 -3.20 -26.29
N ASN A 235 -0.42 -2.05 -25.85
CA ASN A 235 -0.04 -0.74 -26.37
C ASN A 235 1.13 -0.10 -25.59
N GLY A 236 1.71 -0.79 -24.61
CA GLY A 236 2.83 -0.27 -23.81
C GLY A 236 2.45 0.82 -22.82
N ILE A 237 1.15 0.95 -22.48
CA ILE A 237 0.70 1.86 -21.42
C ILE A 237 1.17 1.34 -20.08
N PRO A 238 1.80 2.19 -19.24
CA PRO A 238 2.52 1.74 -18.03
C PRO A 238 1.62 1.44 -16.83
N ILE A 239 0.55 0.68 -17.03
CA ILE A 239 -0.27 0.18 -15.92
C ILE A 239 0.44 -0.94 -15.18
N THR A 240 0.47 -0.88 -13.85
CA THR A 240 1.11 -1.87 -12.98
C THR A 240 0.13 -2.55 -12.04
N CYS A 241 -1.01 -1.93 -11.76
CA CYS A 241 -2.02 -2.47 -10.84
C CYS A 241 -3.45 -2.07 -11.21
N VAL A 242 -4.38 -2.84 -10.66
CA VAL A 242 -5.81 -2.52 -10.59
C VAL A 242 -6.19 -2.50 -9.11
N GLY A 243 -6.94 -1.48 -8.71
CA GLY A 243 -7.56 -1.39 -7.40
C GLY A 243 -9.02 -1.78 -7.47
N THR A 244 -9.47 -2.68 -6.58
CA THR A 244 -10.88 -2.93 -6.34
C THR A 244 -11.30 -2.29 -5.04
N GLN A 245 -12.24 -1.34 -5.09
CA GLN A 245 -12.68 -0.60 -3.90
C GLN A 245 -13.34 -1.52 -2.88
N THR A 246 -14.17 -2.44 -3.33
CA THR A 246 -14.75 -3.50 -2.47
C THR A 246 -15.63 -2.92 -1.34
N HIS A 247 -16.49 -1.96 -1.67
CA HIS A 247 -17.53 -1.42 -0.78
C HIS A 247 -18.75 -2.33 -0.79
N ILE A 248 -18.80 -3.32 0.10
CA ILE A 248 -19.80 -4.38 0.04
C ILE A 248 -20.75 -4.43 1.25
N GLU A 249 -21.76 -5.26 1.14
CA GLU A 249 -22.67 -5.61 2.23
C GLU A 249 -22.43 -7.04 2.70
N ILE A 250 -22.87 -7.30 3.93
CA ILE A 250 -22.81 -8.62 4.57
C ILE A 250 -23.48 -9.75 3.75
N SER A 251 -24.35 -9.40 2.80
CA SER A 251 -25.02 -10.34 1.91
C SER A 251 -24.16 -10.84 0.74
N HIS A 252 -23.01 -10.21 0.47
CA HIS A 252 -22.17 -10.47 -0.71
C HIS A 252 -21.10 -11.56 -0.45
N GLU A 253 -21.53 -12.74 -0.05
CA GLU A 253 -20.66 -13.83 0.41
C GLU A 253 -19.78 -14.46 -0.70
N THR A 254 -20.13 -14.31 -1.97
CA THR A 254 -19.35 -14.85 -3.10
C THR A 254 -18.23 -13.92 -3.57
N THR A 255 -18.20 -12.68 -3.12
CA THR A 255 -17.29 -11.64 -3.58
C THR A 255 -15.80 -11.99 -3.39
N PRO A 256 -15.34 -12.59 -2.26
CA PRO A 256 -13.94 -12.96 -2.12
C PRO A 256 -13.44 -13.90 -3.23
N GLN A 257 -14.25 -14.88 -3.64
CA GLN A 257 -13.87 -15.81 -4.71
C GLN A 257 -13.85 -15.13 -6.09
N ASN A 258 -14.72 -14.15 -6.32
CA ASN A 258 -14.69 -13.33 -7.52
C ASN A 258 -13.42 -12.47 -7.59
N VAL A 259 -13.01 -11.86 -6.47
CA VAL A 259 -11.73 -11.13 -6.36
C VAL A 259 -10.56 -12.05 -6.64
N ARG A 260 -10.56 -13.28 -6.11
CA ARG A 260 -9.54 -14.30 -6.41
C ARG A 260 -9.45 -14.60 -7.92
N ALA A 261 -10.57 -14.79 -8.57
CA ALA A 261 -10.61 -15.06 -10.00
C ALA A 261 -10.05 -13.88 -10.81
N PHE A 262 -10.36 -12.66 -10.39
CA PHE A 262 -9.86 -11.47 -11.04
C PHE A 262 -8.35 -11.28 -10.80
N ALA A 263 -7.85 -11.51 -9.58
CA ALA A 263 -6.42 -11.50 -9.28
C ALA A 263 -5.65 -12.45 -10.20
N LYS A 264 -6.11 -13.69 -10.35
CA LYS A 264 -5.49 -14.68 -11.24
C LYS A 264 -5.45 -14.23 -12.69
N ALA A 265 -6.54 -13.64 -13.20
CA ALA A 265 -6.61 -13.15 -14.58
C ALA A 265 -5.66 -11.96 -14.82
N LEU A 266 -5.46 -11.09 -13.81
CA LEU A 266 -4.49 -9.98 -13.87
C LEU A 266 -3.04 -10.47 -13.73
N ALA A 267 -2.79 -11.52 -12.97
CA ALA A 267 -1.46 -12.12 -12.82
C ALA A 267 -0.91 -12.63 -14.18
N GLU A 268 -1.76 -13.15 -15.06
CA GLU A 268 -1.38 -13.55 -16.42
C GLU A 268 -0.87 -12.38 -17.28
N LEU A 269 -1.18 -11.14 -16.88
CA LEU A 269 -0.78 -9.89 -17.55
C LEU A 269 0.37 -9.18 -16.84
N ASP A 270 0.94 -9.76 -15.78
CA ASP A 270 1.91 -9.12 -14.90
C ASP A 270 1.35 -7.79 -14.35
N VAL A 271 0.13 -7.85 -13.81
CA VAL A 271 -0.56 -6.72 -13.17
C VAL A 271 -1.04 -7.14 -11.79
N LYS A 272 -0.82 -6.28 -10.80
CA LYS A 272 -1.29 -6.51 -9.43
C LYS A 272 -2.79 -6.22 -9.32
N LEU A 273 -3.42 -6.89 -8.35
CA LEU A 273 -4.73 -6.49 -7.85
C LEU A 273 -4.59 -6.09 -6.38
N ASN A 274 -5.08 -4.89 -6.03
CA ASN A 274 -5.12 -4.42 -4.66
C ASN A 274 -6.56 -4.28 -4.19
N ILE A 275 -6.84 -4.61 -2.93
CA ILE A 275 -8.09 -4.25 -2.26
C ILE A 275 -7.85 -2.86 -1.67
N THR A 276 -8.58 -1.85 -2.15
CA THR A 276 -8.20 -0.46 -1.95
C THR A 276 -9.05 0.31 -0.97
N GLU A 277 -10.29 -0.15 -0.74
CA GLU A 277 -11.28 0.65 0.01
C GLU A 277 -12.28 -0.23 0.78
N LEU A 278 -11.83 -1.40 1.26
CA LEU A 278 -12.73 -2.39 1.84
C LEU A 278 -13.52 -1.84 3.02
N ASP A 279 -14.81 -1.96 2.92
CA ASP A 279 -15.75 -1.96 4.03
C ASP A 279 -16.84 -3.02 3.81
N ILE A 280 -17.31 -3.63 4.89
CA ILE A 280 -18.33 -4.67 4.86
C ILE A 280 -19.49 -4.23 5.76
N GLY A 281 -20.39 -3.44 5.19
CA GLY A 281 -21.47 -2.81 5.94
C GLY A 281 -22.69 -3.69 6.16
N PHE A 282 -23.45 -3.35 7.18
CA PHE A 282 -24.82 -3.82 7.38
C PHE A 282 -25.81 -2.81 6.79
N PRO A 283 -27.03 -3.22 6.38
CA PRO A 283 -28.06 -2.27 6.00
C PRO A 283 -28.31 -1.26 7.15
N GLN A 284 -28.39 0.03 6.82
CA GLN A 284 -28.52 1.10 7.85
C GLN A 284 -29.71 0.90 8.80
N GLY A 285 -30.83 0.40 8.29
CA GLY A 285 -32.02 0.10 9.11
C GLY A 285 -31.83 -1.01 10.13
N SER A 286 -30.77 -1.82 10.05
CA SER A 286 -30.48 -2.91 10.96
C SER A 286 -29.61 -2.54 12.17
N ALA A 287 -29.09 -1.32 12.22
CA ALA A 287 -28.07 -0.90 13.20
C ALA A 287 -28.41 -1.21 14.67
N ASN A 288 -29.68 -1.13 15.05
CA ASN A 288 -30.14 -1.39 16.41
C ASN A 288 -30.55 -2.86 16.67
N SER A 289 -30.50 -3.72 15.65
CA SER A 289 -30.90 -5.14 15.75
C SER A 289 -29.74 -6.11 15.56
N LEU A 290 -28.54 -5.61 15.32
CA LEU A 290 -27.35 -6.43 15.11
C LEU A 290 -26.93 -7.15 16.39
N GLY A 291 -26.67 -8.44 16.26
CA GLY A 291 -26.23 -9.30 17.34
C GLY A 291 -24.88 -9.97 17.07
N ALA A 292 -24.42 -10.79 18.01
CA ALA A 292 -23.15 -11.48 17.91
C ALA A 292 -23.00 -12.34 16.64
N ALA A 293 -24.10 -12.93 16.17
CA ALA A 293 -24.10 -13.74 14.94
C ALA A 293 -23.83 -12.89 13.68
N ASP A 294 -24.36 -11.67 13.64
CA ASP A 294 -24.15 -10.74 12.51
C ASP A 294 -22.69 -10.30 12.44
N TYR A 295 -22.11 -9.90 13.56
CA TYR A 295 -20.69 -9.54 13.64
C TYR A 295 -19.76 -10.72 13.37
N ALA A 296 -20.14 -11.95 13.77
CA ALA A 296 -19.38 -13.15 13.42
C ALA A 296 -19.41 -13.41 11.90
N LYS A 297 -20.55 -13.20 11.26
CA LYS A 297 -20.69 -13.30 9.79
C LYS A 297 -19.85 -12.23 9.10
N GLN A 298 -19.86 -10.99 9.57
CA GLN A 298 -19.00 -9.91 9.07
C GLN A 298 -17.51 -10.31 9.18
N GLY A 299 -17.11 -10.81 10.36
CA GLY A 299 -15.74 -11.27 10.58
C GLY A 299 -15.34 -12.42 9.67
N HIS A 300 -16.24 -13.38 9.42
CA HIS A 300 -15.99 -14.47 8.48
C HIS A 300 -15.72 -13.94 7.05
N LEU A 301 -16.49 -12.96 6.59
CA LEU A 301 -16.31 -12.37 5.27
C LEU A 301 -15.00 -11.57 5.16
N TYR A 302 -14.64 -10.78 6.17
CA TYR A 302 -13.33 -10.13 6.27
C TYR A 302 -12.17 -11.14 6.21
N ARG A 303 -12.31 -12.26 6.91
CA ARG A 303 -11.33 -13.36 6.87
C ARG A 303 -11.16 -13.92 5.47
N GLN A 304 -12.26 -14.17 4.76
CA GLN A 304 -12.19 -14.71 3.39
C GLN A 304 -11.46 -13.76 2.44
N PHE A 305 -11.63 -12.44 2.56
CA PHE A 305 -10.86 -11.47 1.79
C PHE A 305 -9.37 -11.50 2.16
N MET A 306 -9.07 -11.59 3.45
CA MET A 306 -7.67 -11.69 3.90
C MET A 306 -7.03 -13.01 3.44
N ASP A 307 -7.74 -14.13 3.47
CA ASP A 307 -7.26 -15.41 2.94
C ASP A 307 -6.93 -15.28 1.43
N VAL A 308 -7.82 -14.67 0.62
CA VAL A 308 -7.57 -14.40 -0.79
C VAL A 308 -6.34 -13.52 -0.98
N PHE A 309 -6.24 -12.43 -0.23
CA PHE A 309 -5.12 -11.50 -0.28
C PHE A 309 -3.77 -12.15 0.02
N LEU A 310 -3.72 -13.08 0.94
CA LEU A 310 -2.48 -13.77 1.33
C LEU A 310 -2.11 -14.92 0.38
N GLU A 311 -3.08 -15.56 -0.22
CA GLU A 311 -2.89 -16.71 -1.11
C GLU A 311 -2.56 -16.32 -2.56
N GLU A 312 -3.01 -15.15 -3.05
CA GLU A 312 -2.75 -14.72 -4.41
C GLU A 312 -1.45 -13.88 -4.48
N PRO A 313 -0.44 -14.33 -5.24
CA PRO A 313 0.91 -13.75 -5.21
C PRO A 313 1.00 -12.33 -5.79
N ASN A 314 0.05 -11.93 -6.62
CA ASN A 314 0.03 -10.60 -7.24
C ASN A 314 -0.84 -9.58 -6.48
N MET A 315 -1.28 -9.88 -5.26
CA MET A 315 -1.98 -8.93 -4.42
C MET A 315 -1.00 -8.29 -3.43
N GLY A 316 -0.90 -6.98 -3.41
CA GLY A 316 0.11 -6.23 -2.65
C GLY A 316 -0.44 -5.44 -1.47
N GLU A 317 -1.60 -4.82 -1.62
CA GLU A 317 -2.21 -3.96 -0.61
C GLU A 317 -3.63 -4.41 -0.24
N PHE A 318 -3.92 -4.29 1.05
CA PHE A 318 -5.24 -4.51 1.65
C PHE A 318 -5.60 -3.28 2.48
N VAL A 319 -6.37 -2.38 1.91
CA VAL A 319 -6.74 -1.11 2.55
C VAL A 319 -8.20 -1.11 2.95
N ILE A 320 -8.46 -0.66 4.17
CA ILE A 320 -9.79 -0.49 4.76
C ILE A 320 -10.19 0.97 4.66
N TRP A 321 -11.42 1.24 4.14
CA TRP A 321 -11.87 2.63 3.93
C TRP A 321 -12.39 3.28 5.22
N GLY A 322 -11.55 3.26 6.22
CA GLY A 322 -11.78 3.79 7.56
C GLY A 322 -11.07 2.96 8.60
N LEU A 323 -11.06 3.45 9.84
CA LEU A 323 -10.51 2.71 10.97
C LEU A 323 -11.65 2.26 11.89
N THR A 324 -12.53 3.17 12.26
CA THR A 324 -13.56 3.00 13.28
C THR A 324 -14.92 3.41 12.74
N ASP A 325 -15.96 2.72 13.18
CA ASP A 325 -17.36 3.06 12.86
C ASP A 325 -17.77 4.46 13.37
N ALA A 326 -16.93 5.14 14.19
CA ALA A 326 -17.18 6.53 14.60
C ALA A 326 -16.95 7.52 13.44
N HIS A 327 -16.04 7.20 12.54
CA HIS A 327 -15.61 8.03 11.41
C HIS A 327 -15.73 7.23 10.11
N SER A 328 -16.94 6.89 9.72
CA SER A 328 -17.22 6.11 8.52
C SER A 328 -18.11 6.87 7.56
N TRP A 329 -17.70 6.94 6.29
CA TRP A 329 -18.50 7.51 5.22
C TRP A 329 -19.81 6.75 4.95
N LEU A 330 -19.89 5.50 5.42
CA LEU A 330 -21.07 4.65 5.28
C LEU A 330 -22.28 5.24 6.01
N ASP A 331 -22.03 5.85 7.17
CA ASP A 331 -23.09 6.42 8.00
C ASP A 331 -23.68 7.68 7.34
N GLY A 332 -24.86 7.56 6.76
CA GLY A 332 -25.63 8.66 6.17
C GLY A 332 -25.52 8.83 4.66
N GLN A 333 -24.56 8.22 3.98
CA GLN A 333 -24.41 8.41 2.52
C GLN A 333 -24.70 7.14 1.70
N GLN A 334 -24.41 5.96 2.23
CA GLN A 334 -24.45 4.71 1.46
C GLN A 334 -25.56 3.74 1.87
N GLY A 335 -26.44 4.12 2.79
CA GLY A 335 -27.48 3.22 3.31
C GLY A 335 -26.94 2.02 4.08
N LYS A 336 -25.67 2.09 4.50
CA LYS A 336 -24.95 1.05 5.25
C LYS A 336 -24.47 1.62 6.57
N THR A 337 -24.04 0.74 7.48
CA THR A 337 -23.48 1.13 8.78
C THR A 337 -22.53 0.05 9.31
N GLN A 338 -21.68 0.44 10.26
CA GLN A 338 -20.82 -0.43 11.06
C GLN A 338 -19.93 -1.38 10.21
N GLY A 339 -19.34 -0.84 9.15
CA GLY A 339 -18.58 -1.60 8.17
C GLY A 339 -17.13 -1.90 8.54
N LEU A 340 -16.57 -1.30 9.59
CA LEU A 340 -15.14 -1.27 9.84
C LEU A 340 -14.68 -2.26 10.93
N LEU A 341 -13.37 -2.31 11.22
CA LEU A 341 -12.77 -3.28 12.15
C LEU A 341 -12.94 -2.89 13.63
N TRP A 342 -13.06 -1.59 13.92
CA TRP A 342 -13.32 -1.07 15.27
C TRP A 342 -14.68 -0.41 15.34
N ASP A 343 -15.35 -0.58 16.48
CA ASP A 343 -16.61 0.10 16.76
C ASP A 343 -16.40 1.60 17.03
N LYS A 344 -17.49 2.35 17.22
CA LYS A 344 -17.44 3.79 17.50
C LYS A 344 -16.80 4.18 18.85
N ASN A 345 -16.45 3.23 19.67
CA ASN A 345 -15.72 3.42 20.93
C ASN A 345 -14.28 2.89 20.84
N TYR A 346 -13.76 2.71 19.63
CA TYR A 346 -12.43 2.17 19.35
C TYR A 346 -12.18 0.75 19.88
N LYS A 347 -13.24 0.00 20.15
CA LYS A 347 -13.14 -1.39 20.54
C LYS A 347 -13.08 -2.28 19.30
N ALA A 348 -12.11 -3.18 19.26
CA ALA A 348 -11.97 -4.16 18.18
C ALA A 348 -13.25 -5.03 18.07
N LYS A 349 -13.72 -5.23 16.85
CA LYS A 349 -14.87 -6.06 16.50
C LYS A 349 -14.41 -7.48 16.14
N PRO A 350 -15.30 -8.49 16.09
CA PRO A 350 -14.97 -9.82 15.59
C PRO A 350 -14.30 -9.84 14.21
N ALA A 351 -14.53 -8.81 13.39
CA ALA A 351 -13.88 -8.62 12.11
C ALA A 351 -12.35 -8.44 12.26
N PHE A 352 -11.89 -7.64 13.23
CA PHE A 352 -10.47 -7.51 13.54
C PHE A 352 -9.84 -8.85 13.95
N ASP A 353 -10.47 -9.57 14.85
CA ASP A 353 -9.97 -10.87 15.33
C ASP A 353 -9.90 -11.88 14.18
N SER A 354 -10.83 -11.81 13.24
CA SER A 354 -10.89 -12.69 12.06
C SER A 354 -9.76 -12.41 11.07
N VAL A 355 -9.43 -11.13 10.83
CA VAL A 355 -8.28 -10.72 10.02
C VAL A 355 -6.97 -11.16 10.67
N MET A 356 -6.80 -10.94 11.99
CA MET A 356 -5.66 -11.42 12.76
C MET A 356 -5.51 -12.95 12.67
N ALA A 357 -6.62 -13.68 12.80
CA ALA A 357 -6.62 -15.14 12.70
C ALA A 357 -6.22 -15.64 11.31
N SER A 358 -6.62 -14.95 10.25
CA SER A 358 -6.19 -15.27 8.87
C SER A 358 -4.68 -15.05 8.71
N LEU A 359 -4.16 -13.89 9.12
CA LEU A 359 -2.71 -13.62 9.08
C LEU A 359 -1.91 -14.71 9.80
N LYS A 360 -2.33 -15.12 10.99
CA LYS A 360 -1.66 -16.19 11.76
C LYS A 360 -1.77 -17.57 11.11
N ALA A 361 -2.85 -17.83 10.39
CA ALA A 361 -3.08 -19.12 9.71
C ALA A 361 -2.23 -19.29 8.44
N HIS A 362 -1.66 -18.20 7.89
CA HIS A 362 -0.81 -18.21 6.72
C HIS A 362 0.65 -17.93 7.14
N PRO A 363 1.52 -18.95 7.30
CA PRO A 363 2.91 -18.76 7.67
C PRO A 363 3.67 -17.87 6.68
N ALA A 364 4.56 -17.02 7.20
CA ALA A 364 5.28 -16.02 6.40
C ALA A 364 6.14 -16.62 5.28
N ASP A 365 6.66 -17.81 5.48
CA ASP A 365 7.47 -18.56 4.50
C ASP A 365 6.62 -19.19 3.37
N GLN A 366 5.30 -19.22 3.51
CA GLN A 366 4.36 -19.75 2.52
C GLN A 366 3.64 -18.64 1.71
N VAL A 367 3.73 -17.39 2.15
CA VAL A 367 3.13 -16.26 1.44
C VAL A 367 4.11 -15.71 0.41
N VAL A 368 3.73 -15.73 -0.86
CA VAL A 368 4.51 -15.13 -1.95
C VAL A 368 4.07 -13.68 -2.14
N SER A 369 4.93 -12.75 -1.76
CA SER A 369 4.65 -11.31 -1.89
C SER A 369 5.13 -10.74 -3.22
N PRO A 370 4.39 -9.83 -3.86
CA PRO A 370 4.88 -9.08 -5.02
C PRO A 370 6.00 -8.08 -4.67
N TYR A 371 6.19 -7.78 -3.39
CA TYR A 371 7.21 -6.83 -2.90
C TYR A 371 8.42 -7.50 -2.25
N GLY A 372 8.40 -8.83 -2.07
CA GLY A 372 9.40 -9.53 -1.27
C GLY A 372 9.22 -9.28 0.23
N LYS A 373 10.31 -9.43 1.02
CA LYS A 373 10.25 -9.11 2.45
C LYS A 373 10.27 -7.61 2.65
N ILE A 374 9.36 -7.08 3.43
CA ILE A 374 9.38 -5.69 3.88
C ILE A 374 10.37 -5.59 5.04
N ILE A 375 11.48 -4.91 4.81
CA ILE A 375 12.45 -4.58 5.85
C ILE A 375 12.12 -3.16 6.30
N ILE A 376 11.60 -3.04 7.51
CA ILE A 376 11.41 -1.74 8.14
C ILE A 376 12.62 -1.51 9.02
N ASP A 377 13.39 -0.49 8.70
CA ASP A 377 14.40 0.01 9.63
C ASP A 377 13.69 0.50 10.89
N PRO A 378 14.15 0.12 12.09
CA PRO A 378 13.53 0.60 13.32
C PRO A 378 13.57 2.14 13.33
N PRO A 379 12.55 2.80 13.90
CA PRO A 379 12.55 4.25 14.02
C PRO A 379 13.84 4.70 14.72
N CYS A 380 14.48 5.74 14.20
CA CYS A 380 15.71 6.28 14.78
C CYS A 380 15.48 6.64 16.26
N GLU A 381 16.10 5.93 17.17
CA GLU A 381 16.21 6.34 18.57
C GLU A 381 17.38 7.35 18.68
N GLY A 382 17.08 8.64 18.56
CA GLY A 382 18.05 9.74 18.69
C GLY A 382 17.80 10.86 17.69
N GLU A 383 18.31 12.07 17.98
CA GLU A 383 18.15 13.26 17.13
C GLU A 383 18.51 12.95 15.66
N CYS A 384 17.50 12.72 14.86
CA CYS A 384 17.64 12.60 13.41
C CYS A 384 17.93 14.00 12.87
N GLY A 385 19.19 14.26 12.55
CA GLY A 385 19.57 15.47 11.82
C GLY A 385 18.80 15.52 10.49
N ASP A 386 18.42 16.73 10.12
CA ASP A 386 17.73 17.09 8.87
C ASP A 386 18.45 16.47 7.65
N SER A 387 18.12 15.23 7.30
CA SER A 387 18.55 14.61 6.05
C SER A 387 17.31 14.33 5.20
N THR A 388 17.14 15.12 4.18
CA THR A 388 16.11 15.02 3.12
C THR A 388 16.28 13.78 2.21
N ASP A 389 16.95 12.74 2.68
CA ASP A 389 17.25 11.52 1.92
C ASP A 389 16.50 10.31 2.47
N ALA A 390 15.20 10.27 2.26
CA ALA A 390 14.44 9.03 2.40
C ALA A 390 14.81 8.06 1.27
N ILE A 391 15.70 7.11 1.55
CA ILE A 391 16.01 6.02 0.61
C ILE A 391 14.82 5.06 0.58
N LYS A 392 14.12 5.02 -0.55
CA LYS A 392 13.13 3.98 -0.84
C LYS A 392 13.81 2.60 -0.87
N PRO A 393 13.27 1.57 -0.24
CA PRO A 393 13.60 0.20 -0.60
C PRO A 393 13.00 -0.09 -1.97
N THR A 394 13.82 -0.14 -3.00
CA THR A 394 13.43 -0.70 -4.29
C THR A 394 13.43 -2.22 -4.15
N THR A 395 12.28 -2.79 -3.86
CA THR A 395 12.14 -4.24 -3.80
C THR A 395 11.67 -4.74 -5.14
N ILE A 396 12.58 -5.34 -5.87
CA ILE A 396 12.23 -6.26 -6.96
C ILE A 396 12.48 -7.66 -6.41
N ALA A 397 11.50 -8.52 -6.55
CA ALA A 397 11.63 -9.94 -6.26
C ALA A 397 12.65 -10.56 -7.21
N SER A 398 13.94 -10.38 -6.90
CA SER A 398 15.03 -11.05 -7.56
C SER A 398 15.71 -11.96 -6.54
N ASN A 399 16.00 -13.20 -6.94
CA ASN A 399 16.92 -14.05 -6.18
C ASN A 399 18.36 -13.47 -6.19
N LEU A 400 18.49 -12.17 -6.43
CA LEU A 400 19.73 -11.44 -6.35
C LEU A 400 19.87 -10.87 -4.96
N SER A 401 21.02 -11.13 -4.34
CA SER A 401 21.43 -10.40 -3.15
C SER A 401 22.87 -9.91 -3.32
N MET A 402 23.23 -8.84 -2.62
CA MET A 402 24.59 -8.34 -2.63
C MET A 402 25.08 -8.03 -1.22
N SER A 403 26.36 -8.25 -1.00
CA SER A 403 27.05 -7.85 0.23
C SER A 403 28.43 -7.31 -0.12
N LEU A 404 28.94 -6.38 0.68
CA LEU A 404 30.25 -5.78 0.50
C LEU A 404 31.19 -6.23 1.62
N THR A 405 32.37 -6.73 1.27
CA THR A 405 33.44 -7.01 2.22
C THR A 405 34.71 -6.32 1.75
N GLY A 406 35.16 -5.31 2.48
CA GLY A 406 36.23 -4.43 2.01
C GLY A 406 35.84 -3.72 0.71
N ARG A 407 36.53 -4.01 -0.38
CA ARG A 407 36.24 -3.48 -1.73
C ARG A 407 35.69 -4.53 -2.69
N THR A 408 35.37 -5.72 -2.21
CA THR A 408 34.79 -6.79 -3.02
C THR A 408 33.28 -6.85 -2.81
N LEU A 409 32.51 -6.62 -3.88
CA LEU A 409 31.06 -6.77 -3.92
C LEU A 409 30.72 -8.23 -4.28
N PHE A 410 30.05 -8.94 -3.39
CA PHE A 410 29.53 -10.28 -3.62
C PHE A 410 28.08 -10.19 -4.09
N ILE A 411 27.74 -10.98 -5.12
CA ILE A 411 26.42 -10.99 -5.73
C ILE A 411 25.94 -12.44 -5.78
N ALA A 412 24.94 -12.79 -5.01
CA ALA A 412 24.32 -14.10 -5.06
C ALA A 412 23.09 -14.09 -5.98
N GLY A 413 22.82 -15.20 -6.65
CA GLY A 413 21.68 -15.37 -7.56
C GLY A 413 21.87 -14.78 -8.96
N ALA A 414 23.04 -14.24 -9.27
CA ALA A 414 23.36 -13.72 -10.60
C ALA A 414 23.99 -14.80 -11.51
N THR A 415 23.60 -14.80 -12.76
CA THR A 415 24.15 -15.66 -13.81
C THR A 415 25.15 -14.92 -14.70
N ALA A 416 24.89 -13.66 -15.03
CA ALA A 416 25.74 -12.78 -15.85
C ALA A 416 25.39 -11.31 -15.61
N ALA A 417 25.55 -10.83 -14.38
CA ALA A 417 25.10 -9.49 -14.00
C ALA A 417 25.90 -8.35 -14.63
N LYS A 418 25.22 -7.25 -14.92
CA LYS A 418 25.81 -5.93 -15.10
C LYS A 418 25.82 -5.22 -13.76
N VAL A 419 26.99 -4.75 -13.33
CA VAL A 419 27.17 -3.94 -12.11
C VAL A 419 27.52 -2.53 -12.51
N GLU A 420 26.80 -1.56 -11.99
CA GLU A 420 27.06 -0.13 -12.20
C GLU A 420 27.11 0.54 -10.81
N ILE A 421 28.07 1.44 -10.62
CA ILE A 421 28.21 2.22 -9.40
C ILE A 421 28.14 3.70 -9.76
N PHE A 422 27.33 4.41 -9.01
CA PHE A 422 27.14 5.84 -9.18
C PHE A 422 27.59 6.59 -7.91
N ASP A 423 28.16 7.77 -8.08
CA ASP A 423 28.35 8.68 -6.96
C ASP A 423 26.99 9.25 -6.46
N MET A 424 27.03 10.01 -5.38
CA MET A 424 25.81 10.60 -4.79
C MET A 424 25.18 11.69 -5.67
N GLN A 425 25.83 12.10 -6.75
CA GLN A 425 25.31 13.01 -7.78
C GLN A 425 24.76 12.26 -8.99
N GLY A 426 24.68 10.92 -8.93
CA GLY A 426 24.15 10.08 -10.00
C GLY A 426 25.10 9.84 -11.17
N ARG A 427 26.37 10.25 -11.08
CA ARG A 427 27.37 10.05 -12.15
C ARG A 427 27.94 8.63 -12.05
N PRO A 428 28.00 7.87 -13.15
CA PRO A 428 28.60 6.55 -13.15
C PRO A 428 30.11 6.64 -12.90
N VAL A 429 30.61 5.94 -11.87
CA VAL A 429 32.02 5.90 -11.49
C VAL A 429 32.67 4.52 -11.72
N PHE A 430 31.85 3.47 -11.90
CA PHE A 430 32.32 2.12 -12.19
C PHE A 430 31.25 1.34 -12.96
N SER A 431 31.68 0.46 -13.87
CA SER A 431 30.77 -0.49 -14.53
C SER A 431 31.52 -1.79 -14.85
N ALA A 432 30.88 -2.93 -14.58
CA ALA A 432 31.34 -4.26 -14.95
C ALA A 432 30.18 -5.05 -15.58
N LYS A 433 30.49 -5.90 -16.57
CA LYS A 433 29.51 -6.77 -17.25
C LYS A 433 29.87 -8.23 -17.04
N ASN A 434 28.88 -9.11 -17.16
CA ASN A 434 29.02 -10.55 -17.03
C ASN A 434 29.62 -11.00 -15.67
N VAL A 435 29.28 -10.26 -14.60
CA VAL A 435 29.76 -10.57 -13.24
C VAL A 435 29.04 -11.82 -12.73
N LYS A 436 29.83 -12.78 -12.23
CA LYS A 436 29.32 -13.99 -11.58
C LYS A 436 29.92 -14.07 -10.18
N GLY A 437 29.07 -14.02 -9.17
CA GLY A 437 29.46 -14.21 -7.77
C GLY A 437 30.11 -12.99 -7.11
N SER A 438 31.16 -12.38 -7.69
CA SER A 438 31.80 -11.21 -7.08
C SER A 438 32.51 -10.30 -8.08
N VAL A 439 32.77 -9.05 -7.67
CA VAL A 439 33.55 -8.07 -8.42
C VAL A 439 34.29 -7.11 -7.48
N ASP A 440 35.55 -6.82 -7.77
CA ASP A 440 36.34 -5.86 -7.02
C ASP A 440 36.02 -4.43 -7.52
N LEU A 441 35.68 -3.57 -6.59
CA LEU A 441 35.27 -2.21 -6.86
C LEU A 441 36.48 -1.27 -6.91
N LYS A 442 36.79 -0.76 -8.08
CA LYS A 442 37.88 0.20 -8.30
C LYS A 442 37.38 1.63 -8.18
N VAL A 443 36.90 2.00 -7.00
CA VAL A 443 36.44 3.35 -6.66
C VAL A 443 37.11 3.82 -5.36
N THR A 444 37.17 5.12 -5.13
CA THR A 444 37.72 5.69 -3.89
C THR A 444 36.82 5.40 -2.68
N GLU A 445 37.30 5.70 -1.48
CA GLU A 445 36.45 5.69 -0.29
C GLU A 445 35.32 6.70 -0.41
N GLY A 446 34.13 6.32 0.02
CA GLY A 446 32.96 7.17 -0.12
C GLY A 446 31.63 6.43 -0.07
N LEU A 447 30.53 7.18 -0.26
CA LEU A 447 29.18 6.66 -0.39
C LEU A 447 28.82 6.52 -1.87
N TYR A 448 28.23 5.40 -2.22
CA TYR A 448 27.89 5.08 -3.61
C TYR A 448 26.55 4.37 -3.70
N ILE A 449 25.90 4.48 -4.86
CA ILE A 449 24.74 3.68 -5.25
C ILE A 449 25.25 2.57 -6.17
N VAL A 450 25.02 1.32 -5.80
CA VAL A 450 25.32 0.15 -6.63
C VAL A 450 24.04 -0.36 -7.25
N ARG A 451 24.07 -0.55 -8.56
CA ARG A 451 22.98 -1.18 -9.32
C ARG A 451 23.49 -2.47 -9.96
N VAL A 452 22.82 -3.57 -9.69
CA VAL A 452 23.08 -4.89 -10.25
C VAL A 452 21.90 -5.32 -11.09
N ARG A 453 22.14 -5.69 -12.36
CA ARG A 453 21.11 -6.17 -13.29
C ARG A 453 21.52 -7.51 -13.89
N ASP A 454 20.62 -8.49 -13.88
CA ASP A 454 20.82 -9.82 -14.49
C ASP A 454 19.52 -10.28 -15.17
N GLY A 455 19.42 -10.06 -16.48
CA GLY A 455 18.17 -10.22 -17.23
C GLY A 455 17.11 -9.23 -16.77
N SER A 456 15.94 -9.74 -16.39
CA SER A 456 14.85 -8.95 -15.81
C SER A 456 15.05 -8.61 -14.33
N LYS A 457 16.05 -9.24 -13.67
CA LYS A 457 16.33 -9.01 -12.25
C LYS A 457 17.14 -7.74 -12.06
N ASN A 458 16.76 -6.92 -11.09
CA ASN A 458 17.44 -5.65 -10.78
C ASN A 458 17.54 -5.50 -9.26
N LEU A 459 18.70 -5.06 -8.76
CA LEU A 459 18.96 -4.78 -7.36
C LEU A 459 19.75 -3.48 -7.26
N THR A 460 19.28 -2.55 -6.43
CA THR A 460 19.97 -1.28 -6.20
C THR A 460 20.13 -1.07 -4.70
N GLN A 461 21.33 -0.71 -4.27
CA GLN A 461 21.64 -0.51 -2.86
C GLN A 461 22.69 0.59 -2.69
N LYS A 462 22.56 1.39 -1.63
CA LYS A 462 23.58 2.34 -1.17
C LYS A 462 24.63 1.58 -0.37
N ILE A 463 25.91 1.82 -0.66
CA ILE A 463 27.03 1.22 0.04
C ILE A 463 28.04 2.28 0.50
N ALA A 464 28.74 2.00 1.59
CA ALA A 464 29.91 2.76 2.01
C ALA A 464 31.17 1.96 1.72
N ILE A 465 32.09 2.49 0.95
CA ILE A 465 33.41 1.91 0.71
C ILE A 465 34.40 2.64 1.63
N LYS A 466 35.06 1.85 2.46
CA LYS A 466 36.08 2.31 3.44
C LYS A 466 37.47 2.01 2.96
#